data_8e37f4271b107b498825ca1634d88b62
#
_entry.id   8e37f4271b107b498825ca1634d88b62
#
_cell.length_a   1.000
_cell.length_b   1.000
_cell.length_c   1.000
_cell.angle_alpha   90.00
_cell.angle_beta   90.00
_cell.angle_gamma   90.00
#
_symmetry.space_group_name_H-M   'P 1'
#
loop_
_entity.id
_entity.type
_entity.pdbx_description
1 polymer ?
#
loop_
_entity_poly.entity_id
_entity_poly.type
_entity_poly.pdbx_seq_one_letter_code
_entity_poly.pdbx_strand_id
1 'polypeptide(L)'
;MASYRYERDIDPKDLQPRKQRQYTRKERWANWWDYNLKWVIIIGIIVVFFGYNFIGQYFFTVHADYNVAVVAPHYLPEATQTALQDPLAAYGEDRNGDGKVVVKLNLYTMDFGNEDSDVYLDMAGTTKLSTDIQGALSSIFILYDPAGEIGRAHV
;
A
#
# COMPACT_ATOMS: atom_id res chain seq x y z
N MET A 1 -28.93 -28.18 45.86
CA MET A 1 -30.36 -28.38 46.22
C MET A 1 -31.01 -27.01 46.26
N ALA A 2 -31.68 -26.62 45.19
CA ALA A 2 -32.43 -25.37 45.13
C ALA A 2 -33.63 -25.51 46.09
N SER A 3 -33.78 -24.50 46.93
CA SER A 3 -34.66 -24.49 48.07
C SER A 3 -36.13 -24.66 47.67
N TYR A 4 -36.72 -25.76 48.03
CA TYR A 4 -38.15 -26.10 47.94
C TYR A 4 -39.07 -25.04 48.61
N ARG A 5 -38.50 -24.07 49.32
CA ARG A 5 -39.23 -22.99 49.99
C ARG A 5 -39.66 -21.86 49.05
N TYR A 6 -38.98 -21.68 47.90
CA TYR A 6 -39.29 -20.60 46.97
C TYR A 6 -40.45 -20.92 46.03
N GLU A 7 -40.78 -22.18 45.82
CA GLU A 7 -41.87 -22.60 44.92
C GLU A 7 -43.26 -22.55 45.59
N ARG A 8 -43.31 -22.42 46.92
CA ARG A 8 -44.58 -22.50 47.64
C ARG A 8 -45.41 -21.22 47.66
N ASP A 9 -44.78 -20.07 47.35
CA ASP A 9 -45.44 -18.75 47.40
C ASP A 9 -45.61 -18.11 45.99
N ILE A 10 -45.41 -18.88 44.91
CA ILE A 10 -45.61 -18.38 43.54
C ILE A 10 -47.12 -18.48 43.24
N ASP A 11 -47.77 -17.34 42.98
CA ASP A 11 -49.15 -17.30 42.51
C ASP A 11 -49.30 -18.17 41.24
N PRO A 12 -50.28 -19.10 41.22
CA PRO A 12 -50.53 -19.93 40.04
C PRO A 12 -50.72 -19.19 38.73
N LYS A 13 -51.01 -17.89 38.80
CA LYS A 13 -51.05 -17.01 37.61
C LYS A 13 -49.68 -16.68 37.04
N ASP A 14 -48.65 -16.70 37.87
CA ASP A 14 -47.27 -16.45 37.44
C ASP A 14 -46.60 -17.69 36.79
N LEU A 15 -47.18 -18.86 37.04
CA LEU A 15 -46.78 -20.13 36.45
C LEU A 15 -47.33 -20.32 35.00
N GLN A 16 -48.28 -19.49 34.57
CA GLN A 16 -48.77 -19.55 33.22
C GLN A 16 -47.71 -19.05 32.26
N PRO A 17 -47.41 -19.80 31.19
CA PRO A 17 -46.44 -19.35 30.21
C PRO A 17 -46.91 -18.02 29.61
N ARG A 18 -46.11 -16.97 29.82
CA ARG A 18 -46.40 -15.65 29.26
C ARG A 18 -46.58 -15.78 27.75
N LYS A 19 -47.73 -15.32 27.24
CA LYS A 19 -47.99 -15.33 25.79
C LYS A 19 -46.82 -14.66 25.13
N GLN A 20 -46.12 -15.40 24.27
CA GLN A 20 -45.02 -14.84 23.52
C GLN A 20 -45.54 -13.74 22.61
N ARG A 21 -45.08 -12.51 22.86
CA ARG A 21 -45.43 -11.36 22.03
C ARG A 21 -44.87 -11.58 20.61
N GLN A 22 -45.77 -11.64 19.63
CA GLN A 22 -45.36 -11.71 18.23
C GLN A 22 -44.86 -10.33 17.81
N TYR A 23 -43.56 -10.23 17.55
CA TYR A 23 -42.95 -9.00 17.09
C TYR A 23 -43.31 -8.77 15.61
N THR A 24 -43.71 -7.57 15.27
CA THR A 24 -43.90 -7.13 13.89
C THR A 24 -42.54 -7.09 13.17
N ARG A 25 -42.55 -7.10 11.82
CA ARG A 25 -41.28 -7.00 11.03
C ARG A 25 -40.47 -5.77 11.41
N LYS A 26 -41.14 -4.64 11.65
CA LYS A 26 -40.50 -3.38 12.05
C LYS A 26 -39.84 -3.48 13.42
N GLU A 27 -40.49 -4.10 14.38
CA GLU A 27 -39.94 -4.31 15.73
C GLU A 27 -38.74 -5.28 15.71
N ARG A 28 -38.78 -6.32 14.86
CA ARG A 28 -37.62 -7.23 14.67
C ARG A 28 -36.41 -6.50 14.09
N TRP A 29 -36.64 -5.61 13.12
CA TRP A 29 -35.59 -4.79 12.52
C TRP A 29 -35.00 -3.81 13.53
N ALA A 30 -35.84 -3.12 14.32
CA ALA A 30 -35.38 -2.21 15.37
C ALA A 30 -34.53 -2.95 16.41
N ASN A 31 -35.02 -4.09 16.88
CA ASN A 31 -34.31 -4.91 17.87
C ASN A 31 -32.97 -5.47 17.32
N TRP A 32 -32.96 -5.90 16.04
CA TRP A 32 -31.74 -6.32 15.38
C TRP A 32 -30.73 -5.17 15.31
N TRP A 33 -31.19 -3.97 14.95
CA TRP A 33 -30.35 -2.79 14.84
C TRP A 33 -29.74 -2.41 16.17
N ASP A 34 -30.53 -2.38 17.25
CA ASP A 34 -30.06 -2.04 18.58
C ASP A 34 -28.99 -3.05 19.07
N TYR A 35 -29.17 -4.33 18.77
CA TYR A 35 -28.22 -5.36 19.18
C TYR A 35 -26.94 -5.36 18.37
N ASN A 36 -27.04 -5.06 17.08
CA ASN A 36 -25.93 -5.17 16.15
C ASN A 36 -25.28 -3.82 15.82
N LEU A 37 -25.78 -2.70 16.37
CA LEU A 37 -25.29 -1.36 16.07
C LEU A 37 -23.76 -1.25 16.24
N LYS A 38 -23.19 -1.82 17.27
CA LYS A 38 -21.75 -1.82 17.51
C LYS A 38 -20.99 -2.50 16.37
N TRP A 39 -21.47 -3.64 15.94
CA TRP A 39 -20.83 -4.39 14.84
C TRP A 39 -21.01 -3.70 13.49
N VAL A 40 -22.17 -3.11 13.26
CA VAL A 40 -22.44 -2.32 12.03
C VAL A 40 -21.49 -1.14 11.94
N ILE A 41 -21.26 -0.42 13.04
CA ILE A 41 -20.32 0.71 13.08
C ILE A 41 -18.89 0.22 12.83
N ILE A 42 -18.44 -0.85 13.48
CA ILE A 42 -17.10 -1.40 13.31
C ILE A 42 -16.88 -1.85 11.87
N ILE A 43 -17.82 -2.61 11.30
CA ILE A 43 -17.75 -3.07 9.92
C ILE A 43 -17.78 -1.86 8.96
N GLY A 44 -18.61 -0.87 9.22
CA GLY A 44 -18.68 0.37 8.43
C GLY A 44 -17.34 1.10 8.39
N ILE A 45 -16.67 1.26 9.53
CA ILE A 45 -15.34 1.87 9.60
C ILE A 45 -14.31 1.06 8.81
N ILE A 46 -14.33 -0.26 8.96
CA ILE A 46 -13.43 -1.17 8.23
C ILE A 46 -13.64 -1.03 6.72
N VAL A 47 -14.90 -1.05 6.25
CA VAL A 47 -15.22 -0.93 4.83
C VAL A 47 -14.79 0.43 4.27
N VAL A 48 -15.02 1.52 5.01
CA VAL A 48 -14.58 2.87 4.60
C VAL A 48 -13.06 2.94 4.55
N PHE A 49 -12.36 2.41 5.55
CA PHE A 49 -10.90 2.40 5.60
C PHE A 49 -10.30 1.61 4.43
N PHE A 50 -10.74 0.39 4.20
CA PHE A 50 -10.25 -0.42 3.09
C PHE A 50 -10.68 0.14 1.74
N GLY A 51 -11.91 0.64 1.62
CA GLY A 51 -12.41 1.28 0.40
C GLY A 51 -11.58 2.51 0.03
N TYR A 52 -11.29 3.38 0.99
CA TYR A 52 -10.44 4.55 0.77
C TYR A 52 -9.03 4.17 0.32
N ASN A 53 -8.41 3.20 0.99
CA ASN A 53 -7.07 2.71 0.61
C ASN A 53 -7.08 2.06 -0.78
N PHE A 54 -8.07 1.24 -1.07
CA PHE A 54 -8.18 0.55 -2.37
C PHE A 54 -8.40 1.52 -3.52
N ILE A 55 -9.31 2.48 -3.33
CA ILE A 55 -9.58 3.54 -4.33
C ILE A 55 -8.33 4.41 -4.50
N GLY A 56 -7.66 4.79 -3.40
CA GLY A 56 -6.42 5.54 -3.44
C GLY A 56 -5.32 4.86 -4.25
N GLN A 57 -5.10 3.57 -4.01
CA GLN A 57 -4.10 2.79 -4.75
C GLN A 57 -4.46 2.60 -6.23
N TYR A 58 -5.73 2.38 -6.54
CA TYR A 58 -6.14 2.06 -7.90
C TYR A 58 -6.28 3.31 -8.79
N PHE A 59 -6.83 4.40 -8.24
CA PHE A 59 -7.11 5.60 -9.03
C PHE A 59 -6.05 6.69 -8.96
N PHE A 60 -5.26 6.75 -7.88
CA PHE A 60 -4.28 7.81 -7.68
C PHE A 60 -2.83 7.34 -7.80
N THR A 61 -2.59 6.03 -7.96
CA THR A 61 -1.24 5.56 -8.22
C THR A 61 -0.92 5.71 -9.69
N VAL A 62 0.05 6.57 -10.00
CA VAL A 62 0.58 6.70 -11.34
C VAL A 62 1.38 5.45 -11.66
N HIS A 63 0.92 4.68 -12.64
CA HIS A 63 1.63 3.51 -13.14
C HIS A 63 2.62 3.96 -14.18
N ALA A 64 3.90 3.79 -13.90
CA ALA A 64 4.95 4.13 -14.84
C ALA A 64 5.00 3.11 -15.97
N ASP A 65 5.11 3.58 -17.22
CA ASP A 65 5.31 2.74 -18.40
C ASP A 65 6.72 2.21 -18.46
N TYR A 66 7.66 3.03 -18.01
CA TYR A 66 9.08 2.70 -17.98
C TYR A 66 9.68 3.04 -16.63
N ASN A 67 10.43 2.09 -16.08
CA ASN A 67 11.29 2.31 -14.94
C ASN A 67 12.74 2.38 -15.43
N VAL A 68 13.40 3.47 -15.11
CA VAL A 68 14.79 3.72 -15.48
C VAL A 68 15.63 3.83 -14.20
N ALA A 69 16.61 2.97 -14.08
CA ALA A 69 17.58 3.01 -13.01
C ALA A 69 18.66 4.04 -13.33
N VAL A 70 18.92 4.95 -12.45
CA VAL A 70 20.00 5.93 -12.55
C VAL A 70 20.96 5.73 -11.39
N VAL A 71 22.19 5.38 -11.72
CA VAL A 71 23.27 5.21 -10.76
C VAL A 71 24.17 6.43 -10.84
N ALA A 72 24.29 7.15 -9.73
CA ALA A 72 25.10 8.36 -9.66
C ALA A 72 25.80 8.47 -8.31
N PRO A 73 26.99 9.09 -8.24
CA PRO A 73 27.72 9.27 -6.97
C PRO A 73 27.04 10.24 -6.02
N HIS A 74 26.16 11.09 -6.55
CA HIS A 74 25.47 12.10 -5.76
C HIS A 74 23.96 12.04 -5.99
N TYR A 75 23.21 12.52 -5.00
CA TYR A 75 21.78 12.68 -5.15
C TYR A 75 21.46 13.70 -6.26
N LEU A 76 20.60 13.30 -7.19
CA LEU A 76 20.14 14.16 -8.27
C LEU A 76 19.00 15.07 -7.79
N PRO A 77 19.13 16.40 -7.90
CA PRO A 77 18.05 17.32 -7.59
C PRO A 77 16.78 17.01 -8.41
N GLU A 78 15.63 17.31 -7.84
CA GLU A 78 14.32 17.03 -8.48
C GLU A 78 14.21 17.67 -9.88
N ALA A 79 14.74 18.90 -10.03
CA ALA A 79 14.77 19.56 -11.34
C ALA A 79 15.53 18.77 -12.40
N THR A 80 16.64 18.11 -12.03
CA THR A 80 17.44 17.27 -12.93
C THR A 80 16.70 15.96 -13.22
N GLN A 81 16.02 15.41 -12.22
CA GLN A 81 15.21 14.21 -12.43
C GLN A 81 14.08 14.48 -13.44
N THR A 82 13.35 15.58 -13.29
CA THR A 82 12.30 15.98 -14.23
C THR A 82 12.87 16.26 -15.63
N ALA A 83 14.01 16.93 -15.69
CA ALA A 83 14.69 17.20 -16.97
C ALA A 83 15.15 15.93 -17.70
N LEU A 84 15.35 14.82 -16.99
CA LEU A 84 15.63 13.51 -17.57
C LEU A 84 14.35 12.75 -17.93
N GLN A 85 13.31 12.87 -17.12
CA GLN A 85 12.03 12.18 -17.34
C GLN A 85 11.31 12.67 -18.58
N ASP A 86 11.24 13.99 -18.78
CA ASP A 86 10.49 14.59 -19.88
C ASP A 86 10.98 14.17 -21.28
N PRO A 87 12.30 14.22 -21.59
CA PRO A 87 12.80 13.71 -22.85
C PRO A 87 12.60 12.20 -23.02
N LEU A 88 12.81 11.42 -21.95
CA LEU A 88 12.62 9.97 -22.02
C LEU A 88 11.16 9.63 -22.30
N ALA A 89 10.21 10.35 -21.68
CA ALA A 89 8.79 10.17 -21.93
C ALA A 89 8.40 10.55 -23.38
N ALA A 90 9.07 11.54 -23.98
CA ALA A 90 8.82 11.95 -25.36
C ALA A 90 9.17 10.87 -26.38
N TYR A 91 10.10 9.96 -26.05
CA TYR A 91 10.49 8.83 -26.91
C TYR A 91 9.78 7.51 -26.55
N GLY A 92 9.07 7.50 -25.44
CA GLY A 92 8.35 6.33 -24.97
C GLY A 92 6.98 6.16 -25.64
N GLU A 93 6.44 4.97 -25.52
CA GLU A 93 5.07 4.64 -25.92
C GLU A 93 4.23 4.34 -24.67
N ASP A 94 2.97 4.71 -24.71
CA ASP A 94 2.00 4.37 -23.65
C ASP A 94 1.79 2.85 -23.64
N ARG A 95 2.35 2.18 -22.63
CA ARG A 95 2.30 0.72 -22.49
C ARG A 95 1.12 0.27 -21.63
N ASN A 96 0.66 1.15 -20.75
CA ASN A 96 -0.42 0.83 -19.82
C ASN A 96 -1.81 1.24 -20.35
N GLY A 97 -1.89 2.05 -21.43
CA GLY A 97 -3.11 2.47 -22.11
C GLY A 97 -3.88 3.56 -21.36
N ASP A 98 -3.21 4.31 -20.49
CA ASP A 98 -3.85 5.39 -19.72
C ASP A 98 -3.83 6.75 -20.45
N GLY A 99 -3.23 6.80 -21.65
CA GLY A 99 -3.14 7.99 -22.51
C GLY A 99 -2.01 8.93 -22.11
N LYS A 100 -1.09 8.50 -21.23
CA LYS A 100 0.08 9.25 -20.80
C LYS A 100 1.30 8.35 -20.80
N VAL A 101 2.44 8.88 -21.19
CA VAL A 101 3.72 8.17 -21.04
C VAL A 101 4.40 8.64 -19.78
N VAL A 102 4.56 7.76 -18.83
CA VAL A 102 5.18 8.08 -17.54
C VAL A 102 6.46 7.29 -17.36
N VAL A 103 7.56 8.01 -17.19
CA VAL A 103 8.88 7.44 -16.90
C VAL A 103 9.20 7.68 -15.43
N LYS A 104 9.48 6.62 -14.69
CA LYS A 104 9.90 6.68 -13.30
C LYS A 104 11.39 6.45 -13.19
N LEU A 105 12.11 7.39 -12.58
CA LEU A 105 13.52 7.23 -12.26
C LEU A 105 13.70 6.59 -10.88
N ASN A 106 14.43 5.50 -10.86
CA ASN A 106 14.89 4.83 -9.63
C ASN A 106 16.33 5.25 -9.41
N LEU A 107 16.58 6.06 -8.39
CA LEU A 107 17.91 6.61 -8.11
C LEU A 107 18.65 5.69 -7.14
N TYR A 108 19.88 5.36 -7.53
CA TYR A 108 20.83 4.58 -6.73
C TYR A 108 22.08 5.45 -6.55
N THR A 109 22.27 5.92 -5.32
CA THR A 109 23.45 6.73 -4.98
C THR A 109 24.56 5.80 -4.54
N MET A 110 25.64 5.78 -5.32
CA MET A 110 26.83 4.97 -5.08
C MET A 110 28.04 5.69 -5.66
N ASP A 111 29.08 5.81 -4.86
CA ASP A 111 30.34 6.45 -5.28
C ASP A 111 31.46 5.38 -5.29
N PHE A 112 31.53 4.67 -6.39
CA PHE A 112 32.57 3.65 -6.57
C PHE A 112 33.93 4.31 -6.80
N GLY A 113 34.83 4.15 -5.87
CA GLY A 113 36.23 4.51 -6.04
C GLY A 113 36.69 5.76 -5.28
N ASN A 114 35.83 6.37 -4.49
CA ASN A 114 36.20 7.49 -3.64
C ASN A 114 36.49 6.99 -2.21
N GLU A 115 37.71 7.16 -1.71
CA GLU A 115 38.09 6.72 -0.37
C GLU A 115 37.30 7.42 0.75
N ASP A 116 36.72 8.57 0.44
CA ASP A 116 35.87 9.37 1.34
C ASP A 116 34.38 9.06 1.19
N SER A 117 33.99 8.03 0.41
CA SER A 117 32.57 7.67 0.22
C SER A 117 31.95 7.15 1.52
N ASP A 118 30.66 7.42 1.70
CA ASP A 118 29.90 6.86 2.82
C ASP A 118 29.59 5.38 2.53
N VAL A 119 30.34 4.49 3.18
CA VAL A 119 30.23 3.03 3.04
C VAL A 119 28.78 2.54 3.26
N TYR A 120 28.02 3.17 4.17
CA TYR A 120 26.64 2.79 4.41
C TYR A 120 25.73 3.18 3.25
N LEU A 121 25.99 4.32 2.63
CA LEU A 121 25.24 4.80 1.47
C LEU A 121 25.50 3.91 0.26
N ASP A 122 26.76 3.56 0.02
CA ASP A 122 27.18 2.68 -1.06
C ASP A 122 26.62 1.26 -0.88
N MET A 123 26.65 0.73 0.33
CA MET A 123 26.06 -0.57 0.65
C MET A 123 24.54 -0.56 0.44
N ALA A 124 23.87 0.50 0.86
CA ALA A 124 22.42 0.65 0.64
C ALA A 124 22.08 0.78 -0.85
N GLY A 125 22.83 1.57 -1.60
CA GLY A 125 22.70 1.74 -3.04
C GLY A 125 22.91 0.42 -3.79
N THR A 126 23.98 -0.28 -3.48
CA THR A 126 24.31 -1.60 -4.06
C THR A 126 23.23 -2.64 -3.79
N THR A 127 22.72 -2.68 -2.55
CA THR A 127 21.64 -3.62 -2.18
C THR A 127 20.36 -3.33 -2.94
N LYS A 128 19.98 -2.06 -3.05
CA LYS A 128 18.80 -1.64 -3.81
C LYS A 128 18.95 -1.94 -5.29
N LEU A 129 20.09 -1.62 -5.88
CA LEU A 129 20.37 -1.91 -7.30
C LEU A 129 20.36 -3.41 -7.58
N SER A 130 20.97 -4.20 -6.71
CA SER A 130 20.94 -5.66 -6.83
C SER A 130 19.52 -6.22 -6.78
N THR A 131 18.67 -5.67 -5.91
CA THR A 131 17.25 -6.04 -5.83
C THR A 131 16.47 -5.64 -7.09
N ASP A 132 16.76 -4.47 -7.65
CA ASP A 132 16.16 -4.00 -8.92
C ASP A 132 16.54 -4.93 -10.07
N ILE A 133 17.81 -5.26 -10.19
CA ILE A 133 18.30 -6.18 -11.24
C ILE A 133 17.68 -7.57 -11.09
N GLN A 134 17.65 -8.11 -9.88
CA GLN A 134 17.05 -9.43 -9.61
C GLN A 134 15.53 -9.45 -9.86
N GLY A 135 14.86 -8.36 -9.50
CA GLY A 135 13.42 -8.19 -9.70
C GLY A 135 13.02 -7.73 -11.11
N ALA A 136 14.01 -7.43 -11.97
CA ALA A 136 13.79 -6.82 -13.29
C ALA A 136 12.83 -5.61 -13.23
N LEU A 137 12.98 -4.79 -12.17
CA LEU A 137 12.09 -3.66 -11.92
C LEU A 137 12.36 -2.52 -12.92
N SER A 138 13.63 -2.28 -13.25
CA SER A 138 14.04 -1.27 -14.24
C SER A 138 14.46 -1.92 -15.54
N SER A 139 14.00 -1.34 -16.66
CA SER A 139 14.31 -1.84 -18.00
C SER A 139 15.55 -1.18 -18.62
N ILE A 140 15.90 0.00 -18.13
CA ILE A 140 16.98 0.83 -18.65
C ILE A 140 17.86 1.23 -17.48
N PHE A 141 19.18 1.17 -17.66
CA PHE A 141 20.15 1.56 -16.65
C PHE A 141 21.02 2.69 -17.22
N ILE A 142 21.06 3.82 -16.53
CA ILE A 142 21.91 4.96 -16.81
C ILE A 142 22.97 5.02 -15.72
N LEU A 143 24.21 4.87 -16.12
CA LEU A 143 25.35 4.92 -15.21
C LEU A 143 26.07 6.24 -15.42
N TYR A 144 26.19 7.03 -14.38
CA TYR A 144 26.97 8.25 -14.39
C TYR A 144 28.43 7.89 -14.06
N ASP A 145 29.25 7.89 -15.10
CA ASP A 145 30.67 7.63 -14.98
C ASP A 145 31.46 8.77 -15.65
N PRO A 146 31.79 9.85 -14.90
CA PRO A 146 32.50 11.00 -15.46
C PRO A 146 33.96 10.69 -15.83
N ALA A 147 34.55 9.63 -15.32
CA ALA A 147 35.94 9.24 -15.55
C ALA A 147 36.10 8.09 -16.55
N GLY A 148 35.01 7.44 -16.97
CA GLY A 148 35.03 6.26 -17.84
C GLY A 148 35.64 5.03 -17.14
N GLU A 149 35.56 4.95 -15.83
CA GLU A 149 36.21 3.89 -15.03
C GLU A 149 35.44 2.58 -15.04
N ILE A 150 34.14 2.60 -15.29
CA ILE A 150 33.29 1.39 -15.29
C ILE A 150 33.72 0.38 -16.36
N GLY A 151 34.39 0.84 -17.44
CA GLY A 151 34.91 -0.03 -18.51
C GLY A 151 36.30 -0.59 -18.28
N ARG A 152 37.02 -0.18 -17.24
CA ARG A 152 38.42 -0.54 -17.00
C ARG A 152 38.64 -1.73 -16.07
N ALA A 153 37.60 -2.25 -15.47
CA ALA A 153 37.72 -3.31 -14.46
C ALA A 153 38.03 -4.71 -15.02
N HIS A 154 38.16 -4.88 -16.33
CA HIS A 154 38.42 -6.18 -16.94
C HIS A 154 39.32 -6.04 -18.17
N VAL A 155 40.61 -5.79 -17.96
CA VAL A 155 41.67 -6.17 -18.88
C VAL A 155 42.79 -6.80 -18.06
#